data_034a4ed2e4de758b86876a9c67c10b24
#
_entry.id   034a4ed2e4de758b86876a9c67c10b24
#
_cell.length_a   1.000
_cell.length_b   1.000
_cell.length_c   1.000
_cell.angle_alpha   90.00
_cell.angle_beta   90.00
_cell.angle_gamma   90.00
#
_symmetry.space_group_name_H-M   'P 1'
#
loop_
_entity.id
_entity.type
_entity.pdbx_description
1 polymer ?
#
loop_
_entity_poly.entity_id
_entity_poly.type
_entity_poly.pdbx_seq_one_letter_code
_entity_poly.pdbx_strand_id
1 'polypeptide(L)'
;FFPCFFDKIVVDAPCSGEGMFRKDETAIKEWTPENVTLCAERQKSILTEAEKMLKPGGVLVYSTCTFAPAEDEEILLWFLRTYPDFHVEDYHDILSLDISDGNPDFISDEMKPLSDNEIQSIHGSLRLWPHKVRGEGHFAVRLKKQDGEPPIQKKKKKSSGKNILSKSERKQFIDFISEFVSETNDYEDKRYEYFGDELYMVPEQMPELKECDTSG
;
A
#
# COMPACT_ATOMS: atom_id res chain seq x y z
N PHE A 1 3.59 10.57 9.99
CA PHE A 1 3.32 11.85 9.32
C PHE A 1 1.85 11.99 8.89
N PHE A 2 1.18 10.90 8.51
CA PHE A 2 -0.16 10.88 7.93
C PHE A 2 -1.14 9.98 8.70
N PRO A 3 -1.32 10.13 10.03
CA PRO A 3 -2.21 9.23 10.78
C PRO A 3 -3.65 9.33 10.27
N CYS A 4 -4.27 8.17 9.97
CA CYS A 4 -5.64 8.08 9.44
C CYS A 4 -5.92 9.05 8.28
N PHE A 5 -5.01 9.11 7.32
CA PHE A 5 -5.07 10.08 6.22
C PHE A 5 -5.56 9.46 4.91
N PHE A 6 -5.09 8.24 4.59
CA PHE A 6 -5.37 7.62 3.31
C PHE A 6 -6.63 6.77 3.34
N ASP A 7 -7.39 6.83 2.26
CA ASP A 7 -8.56 5.96 2.04
C ASP A 7 -8.13 4.59 1.48
N LYS A 8 -7.01 4.59 0.74
CA LYS A 8 -6.42 3.38 0.13
C LYS A 8 -4.90 3.45 0.21
N ILE A 9 -4.28 2.33 0.55
CA ILE A 9 -2.83 2.16 0.58
C ILE A 9 -2.49 0.90 -0.22
N VAL A 10 -1.47 0.99 -1.07
CA VAL A 10 -0.85 -0.17 -1.73
C VAL A 10 0.56 -0.30 -1.18
N VAL A 11 0.88 -1.49 -0.68
CA VAL A 11 2.20 -1.88 -0.22
C VAL A 11 2.71 -2.95 -1.17
N ASP A 12 3.49 -2.54 -2.16
CA ASP A 12 4.31 -3.44 -2.96
C ASP A 12 5.64 -3.62 -2.21
N ALA A 13 5.70 -4.71 -1.44
CA ALA A 13 6.68 -4.84 -0.38
C ALA A 13 8.05 -5.32 -0.90
N PRO A 14 9.15 -4.78 -0.37
CA PRO A 14 10.46 -5.38 -0.61
C PRO A 14 10.44 -6.82 -0.09
N CYS A 15 10.88 -7.76 -0.94
CA CYS A 15 10.82 -9.18 -0.67
C CYS A 15 12.05 -9.93 -1.19
N SER A 16 12.17 -11.21 -0.91
CA SER A 16 13.27 -12.06 -1.37
C SER A 16 13.30 -12.26 -2.90
N GLY A 17 12.18 -11.97 -3.60
CA GLY A 17 12.14 -11.81 -5.04
C GLY A 17 12.21 -13.09 -5.86
N GLU A 18 11.78 -14.22 -5.35
CA GLU A 18 11.83 -15.53 -6.05
C GLU A 18 11.04 -15.53 -7.35
N GLY A 19 9.94 -14.75 -7.43
CA GLY A 19 9.19 -14.56 -8.67
C GLY A 19 9.99 -13.91 -9.80
N MET A 20 11.08 -13.21 -9.45
CA MET A 20 11.95 -12.51 -10.42
C MET A 20 13.08 -13.37 -10.96
N PHE A 21 13.30 -14.59 -10.46
CA PHE A 21 14.44 -15.45 -10.82
C PHE A 21 14.58 -15.72 -12.33
N ARG A 22 13.47 -15.73 -13.06
CA ARG A 22 13.51 -15.91 -14.52
C ARG A 22 13.94 -14.66 -15.29
N LYS A 23 13.86 -13.49 -14.66
CA LYS A 23 14.09 -12.19 -15.29
C LYS A 23 15.39 -11.55 -14.83
N ASP A 24 15.79 -11.80 -13.60
CA ASP A 24 16.96 -11.17 -12.98
C ASP A 24 17.84 -12.21 -12.29
N GLU A 25 19.02 -12.45 -12.90
CA GLU A 25 20.03 -13.33 -12.32
C GLU A 25 20.61 -12.80 -11.01
N THR A 26 20.52 -11.51 -10.74
CA THR A 26 20.97 -10.91 -9.48
C THR A 26 20.10 -11.35 -8.34
N ALA A 27 18.79 -11.43 -8.54
CA ALA A 27 17.84 -11.93 -7.55
C ALA A 27 18.19 -13.36 -7.10
N ILE A 28 18.64 -14.23 -8.02
CA ILE A 28 19.06 -15.59 -7.67
C ILE A 28 20.33 -15.58 -6.79
N LYS A 29 21.28 -14.68 -7.07
CA LYS A 29 22.56 -14.61 -6.35
C LYS A 29 22.42 -14.00 -4.96
N GLU A 30 21.46 -13.13 -4.78
CA GLU A 30 21.20 -12.43 -3.51
C GLU A 30 20.23 -13.19 -2.60
N TRP A 31 19.54 -14.18 -3.15
CA TRP A 31 18.56 -14.95 -2.37
C TRP A 31 19.25 -15.87 -1.37
N THR A 32 18.84 -15.78 -0.11
CA THR A 32 19.20 -16.71 0.97
C THR A 32 18.02 -16.87 1.93
N PRO A 33 17.94 -17.96 2.71
CA PRO A 33 16.91 -18.11 3.76
C PRO A 33 16.92 -16.97 4.78
N GLU A 34 18.10 -16.45 5.10
CA GLU A 34 18.25 -15.32 6.02
C GLU A 34 17.65 -14.05 5.42
N ASN A 35 17.78 -13.83 4.10
CA ASN A 35 17.18 -12.69 3.42
C ASN A 35 15.65 -12.77 3.43
N VAL A 36 15.06 -13.95 3.28
CA VAL A 36 13.61 -14.18 3.44
C VAL A 36 13.15 -13.70 4.82
N THR A 37 13.85 -14.10 5.88
CA THR A 37 13.54 -13.69 7.26
C THR A 37 13.65 -12.17 7.44
N LEU A 38 14.72 -11.54 6.93
CA LEU A 38 14.92 -10.09 7.01
C LEU A 38 13.84 -9.33 6.24
N CYS A 39 13.43 -9.82 5.07
CA CYS A 39 12.33 -9.24 4.30
C CYS A 39 11.01 -9.34 5.06
N ALA A 40 10.69 -10.49 5.64
CA ALA A 40 9.49 -10.66 6.45
C ALA A 40 9.41 -9.68 7.62
N GLU A 41 10.50 -9.47 8.36
CA GLU A 41 10.54 -8.48 9.45
C GLU A 41 10.39 -7.03 8.95
N ARG A 42 10.98 -6.71 7.81
CA ARG A 42 10.79 -5.40 7.17
C ARG A 42 9.36 -5.17 6.72
N GLN A 43 8.72 -6.20 6.15
CA GLN A 43 7.31 -6.17 5.73
C GLN A 43 6.38 -5.91 6.91
N LYS A 44 6.60 -6.58 8.06
CA LYS A 44 5.85 -6.30 9.30
C LYS A 44 5.98 -4.84 9.73
N SER A 45 7.19 -4.28 9.66
CA SER A 45 7.43 -2.87 10.01
C SER A 45 6.69 -1.92 9.07
N ILE A 46 6.71 -2.18 7.75
CA ILE A 46 6.02 -1.37 6.73
C ILE A 46 4.50 -1.44 6.95
N LEU A 47 3.95 -2.63 7.15
CA LEU A 47 2.51 -2.84 7.36
C LEU A 47 2.03 -2.18 8.65
N THR A 48 2.86 -2.18 9.72
CA THR A 48 2.58 -1.46 10.97
C THR A 48 2.43 0.05 10.74
N GLU A 49 3.27 0.64 9.91
CA GLU A 49 3.14 2.07 9.58
C GLU A 49 1.96 2.33 8.62
N ALA A 50 1.72 1.45 7.64
CA ALA A 50 0.59 1.54 6.73
C ALA A 50 -0.76 1.49 7.47
N GLU A 51 -0.89 0.61 8.47
CA GLU A 51 -2.08 0.51 9.34
C GLU A 51 -2.42 1.86 10.00
N LYS A 52 -1.42 2.52 10.60
CA LYS A 52 -1.59 3.82 11.28
C LYS A 52 -2.02 4.93 10.32
N MET A 53 -1.61 4.84 9.06
CA MET A 53 -1.91 5.84 8.05
C MET A 53 -3.27 5.64 7.39
N LEU A 54 -3.84 4.43 7.46
CA LEU A 54 -5.11 4.10 6.83
C LEU A 54 -6.28 4.59 7.69
N LYS A 55 -7.27 5.21 7.06
CA LYS A 55 -8.54 5.59 7.69
C LYS A 55 -9.34 4.35 8.11
N PRO A 56 -10.19 4.46 9.15
CA PRO A 56 -11.29 3.52 9.33
C PRO A 56 -12.11 3.40 8.03
N GLY A 57 -12.52 2.18 7.68
CA GLY A 57 -13.18 1.90 6.41
C GLY A 57 -12.26 1.95 5.18
N GLY A 58 -10.96 2.16 5.37
CA GLY A 58 -9.97 2.17 4.28
C GLY A 58 -9.61 0.77 3.78
N VAL A 59 -8.91 0.73 2.64
CA VAL A 59 -8.44 -0.50 1.99
C VAL A 59 -6.93 -0.50 1.92
N LEU A 60 -6.32 -1.62 2.34
CA LEU A 60 -4.90 -1.89 2.21
C LEU A 60 -4.71 -3.07 1.25
N VAL A 61 -3.92 -2.87 0.21
CA VAL A 61 -3.44 -3.96 -0.65
C VAL A 61 -2.00 -4.23 -0.29
N TYR A 62 -1.70 -5.49 0.02
CA TYR A 62 -0.34 -5.97 0.24
C TYR A 62 0.05 -6.91 -0.88
N SER A 63 1.24 -6.74 -1.45
CA SER A 63 1.78 -7.59 -2.50
C SER A 63 3.27 -7.83 -2.36
N THR A 64 3.72 -8.96 -2.87
CA THR A 64 5.13 -9.36 -3.00
C THR A 64 5.38 -10.01 -4.34
N CYS A 65 6.63 -10.06 -4.77
CA CYS A 65 7.08 -10.87 -5.90
C CYS A 65 7.89 -12.09 -5.46
N THR A 66 7.52 -12.71 -4.33
CA THR A 66 8.14 -13.94 -3.82
C THR A 66 7.17 -15.11 -3.81
N PHE A 67 7.65 -16.30 -3.50
CA PHE A 67 6.86 -17.51 -3.23
C PHE A 67 7.01 -17.99 -1.79
N ALA A 68 7.84 -17.30 -1.00
CA ALA A 68 8.13 -17.69 0.37
C ALA A 68 6.89 -17.49 1.28
N PRO A 69 6.33 -18.54 1.88
CA PRO A 69 5.16 -18.42 2.75
C PRO A 69 5.37 -17.46 3.94
N ALA A 70 6.62 -17.40 4.42
CA ALA A 70 7.02 -16.49 5.50
C ALA A 70 6.83 -15.01 5.17
N GLU A 71 6.83 -14.66 3.88
CA GLU A 71 6.62 -13.32 3.36
C GLU A 71 5.20 -13.10 2.81
N ASP A 72 4.43 -14.14 2.66
CA ASP A 72 3.11 -14.17 2.02
C ASP A 72 2.01 -14.49 3.05
N GLU A 73 1.58 -15.77 3.15
CA GLU A 73 0.48 -16.18 4.03
C GLU A 73 0.79 -15.93 5.52
N GLU A 74 2.05 -16.10 5.95
CA GLU A 74 2.40 -15.87 7.35
C GLU A 74 2.40 -14.39 7.72
N ILE A 75 2.77 -13.50 6.80
CA ILE A 75 2.61 -12.05 6.99
C ILE A 75 1.14 -11.69 7.07
N LEU A 76 0.30 -12.22 6.18
CA LEU A 76 -1.14 -12.03 6.24
C LEU A 76 -1.72 -12.47 7.59
N LEU A 77 -1.38 -13.68 8.02
CA LEU A 77 -1.85 -14.24 9.28
C LEU A 77 -1.39 -13.42 10.49
N TRP A 78 -0.09 -13.06 10.51
CA TRP A 78 0.46 -12.18 11.54
C TRP A 78 -0.29 -10.84 11.59
N PHE A 79 -0.56 -10.24 10.43
CA PHE A 79 -1.25 -8.95 10.34
C PHE A 79 -2.67 -9.02 10.91
N LEU A 80 -3.45 -10.03 10.52
CA LEU A 80 -4.81 -10.22 11.01
C LEU A 80 -4.87 -10.52 12.52
N ARG A 81 -3.89 -11.26 13.05
CA ARG A 81 -3.78 -11.50 14.50
C ARG A 81 -3.39 -10.25 15.28
N THR A 82 -2.58 -9.38 14.67
CA THR A 82 -2.12 -8.14 15.29
C THR A 82 -3.18 -7.03 15.23
N TYR A 83 -3.94 -6.97 14.12
CA TYR A 83 -4.94 -5.94 13.83
C TYR A 83 -6.31 -6.58 13.56
N PRO A 84 -7.05 -6.95 14.61
CA PRO A 84 -8.32 -7.68 14.48
C PRO A 84 -9.47 -6.84 13.91
N ASP A 85 -9.26 -5.55 13.71
CA ASP A 85 -10.16 -4.63 12.99
C ASP A 85 -10.03 -4.71 11.46
N PHE A 86 -9.16 -5.60 10.95
CA PHE A 86 -9.07 -5.88 9.52
C PHE A 86 -9.68 -7.24 9.17
N HIS A 87 -10.20 -7.33 7.95
CA HIS A 87 -10.59 -8.58 7.33
C HIS A 87 -10.16 -8.60 5.86
N VAL A 88 -10.02 -9.80 5.32
CA VAL A 88 -9.72 -9.99 3.90
C VAL A 88 -11.01 -9.78 3.09
N GLU A 89 -10.94 -8.95 2.05
CA GLU A 89 -11.94 -8.92 0.98
C GLU A 89 -11.51 -9.95 -0.06
N ASP A 90 -12.29 -11.01 -0.19
CA ASP A 90 -12.00 -12.13 -1.08
C ASP A 90 -11.84 -11.64 -2.54
N TYR A 91 -10.76 -12.04 -3.20
CA TYR A 91 -10.49 -11.63 -4.57
C TYR A 91 -11.49 -12.24 -5.56
N HIS A 92 -12.10 -13.38 -5.26
CA HIS A 92 -13.12 -14.02 -6.10
C HIS A 92 -14.35 -13.13 -6.31
N ASP A 93 -14.66 -12.27 -5.34
CA ASP A 93 -15.72 -11.28 -5.45
C ASP A 93 -15.34 -10.11 -6.39
N ILE A 94 -14.04 -9.97 -6.71
CA ILE A 94 -13.49 -8.81 -7.40
C ILE A 94 -12.97 -9.18 -8.79
N LEU A 95 -12.36 -10.35 -8.92
CA LEU A 95 -11.66 -10.82 -10.12
C LEU A 95 -12.21 -12.16 -10.58
N SER A 96 -12.58 -12.26 -11.85
CA SER A 96 -12.96 -13.51 -12.50
C SER A 96 -11.78 -14.12 -13.26
N LEU A 97 -10.67 -14.37 -12.55
CA LEU A 97 -9.44 -14.93 -13.15
C LEU A 97 -9.21 -16.35 -12.63
N ASP A 98 -8.66 -17.22 -13.50
CA ASP A 98 -8.20 -18.56 -13.12
C ASP A 98 -6.81 -18.47 -12.49
N ILE A 99 -6.76 -18.03 -11.23
CA ILE A 99 -5.54 -17.89 -10.41
C ILE A 99 -5.65 -18.80 -9.18
N SER A 100 -4.54 -18.95 -8.45
CA SER A 100 -4.53 -19.80 -7.25
C SER A 100 -4.82 -18.97 -6.01
N ASP A 101 -5.53 -19.58 -5.09
CA ASP A 101 -5.72 -19.07 -3.73
C ASP A 101 -4.39 -19.13 -2.95
N GLY A 102 -4.30 -18.33 -1.88
CA GLY A 102 -3.33 -18.57 -0.83
C GLY A 102 -3.57 -19.96 -0.19
N ASN A 103 -2.51 -20.57 0.30
CA ASN A 103 -2.58 -21.95 0.78
C ASN A 103 -2.30 -22.06 2.28
N PRO A 104 -3.30 -22.45 3.12
CA PRO A 104 -3.11 -22.66 4.55
C PRO A 104 -2.09 -23.75 4.91
N ASP A 105 -1.84 -24.72 4.00
CA ASP A 105 -0.85 -25.76 4.23
C ASP A 105 0.59 -25.22 4.24
N PHE A 106 0.81 -24.04 3.67
CA PHE A 106 2.13 -23.38 3.67
C PHE A 106 2.49 -22.73 5.01
N ILE A 107 1.53 -22.58 5.91
CA ILE A 107 1.77 -22.01 7.24
C ILE A 107 2.62 -22.97 8.09
N SER A 108 3.67 -22.44 8.68
CA SER A 108 4.57 -23.16 9.58
C SER A 108 3.86 -23.67 10.85
N ASP A 109 4.40 -24.71 11.46
CA ASP A 109 3.81 -25.32 12.65
C ASP A 109 3.83 -24.37 13.85
N GLU A 110 4.76 -23.42 13.90
CA GLU A 110 4.83 -22.39 14.95
C GLU A 110 3.59 -21.48 14.96
N MET A 111 2.93 -21.31 13.82
CA MET A 111 1.74 -20.47 13.71
C MET A 111 0.43 -21.24 13.79
N LYS A 112 0.47 -22.57 13.86
CA LYS A 112 -0.70 -23.47 14.01
C LYS A 112 -1.10 -23.65 15.49
N PRO A 113 -2.37 -24.05 15.80
CA PRO A 113 -3.43 -24.35 14.82
C PRO A 113 -4.05 -23.06 14.23
N LEU A 114 -4.68 -23.21 13.07
CA LEU A 114 -5.47 -22.17 12.41
C LEU A 114 -6.95 -22.34 12.74
N SER A 115 -7.64 -21.23 12.96
CA SER A 115 -9.11 -21.19 13.01
C SER A 115 -9.71 -21.25 11.60
N ASP A 116 -10.99 -21.61 11.50
CA ASP A 116 -11.71 -21.63 10.22
C ASP A 116 -11.70 -20.25 9.53
N ASN A 117 -11.81 -19.17 10.30
CA ASN A 117 -11.75 -17.80 9.77
C ASN A 117 -10.36 -17.45 9.20
N GLU A 118 -9.29 -17.91 9.84
CA GLU A 118 -7.93 -17.70 9.34
C GLU A 118 -7.69 -18.48 8.05
N ILE A 119 -8.16 -19.73 7.98
CA ILE A 119 -8.13 -20.54 6.76
C ILE A 119 -8.87 -19.84 5.62
N GLN A 120 -10.10 -19.35 5.87
CA GLN A 120 -10.87 -18.60 4.90
C GLN A 120 -10.16 -17.32 4.46
N SER A 121 -9.55 -16.59 5.39
CA SER A 121 -8.80 -15.37 5.09
C SER A 121 -7.58 -15.65 4.21
N ILE A 122 -6.88 -16.76 4.44
CA ILE A 122 -5.75 -17.15 3.59
C ILE A 122 -6.24 -17.50 2.19
N HIS A 123 -7.34 -18.25 2.05
CA HIS A 123 -7.94 -18.55 0.74
C HIS A 123 -8.43 -17.29 0.01
N GLY A 124 -8.78 -16.23 0.70
CA GLY A 124 -9.14 -14.94 0.12
C GLY A 124 -7.95 -14.12 -0.42
N SER A 125 -6.71 -14.59 -0.25
CA SER A 125 -5.53 -14.05 -0.89
C SER A 125 -5.23 -14.80 -2.20
N LEU A 126 -4.40 -14.21 -3.08
CA LEU A 126 -4.11 -14.79 -4.38
C LEU A 126 -2.62 -15.04 -4.61
N ARG A 127 -2.33 -16.09 -5.37
CA ARG A 127 -0.99 -16.41 -5.86
C ARG A 127 -0.99 -16.49 -7.39
N LEU A 128 -0.15 -15.68 -8.01
CA LEU A 128 0.12 -15.74 -9.45
C LEU A 128 1.33 -16.64 -9.70
N TRP A 129 1.08 -17.84 -10.17
CA TRP A 129 2.13 -18.78 -10.49
C TRP A 129 2.58 -18.67 -11.94
N PRO A 130 3.90 -18.56 -12.24
CA PRO A 130 4.39 -18.41 -13.60
C PRO A 130 4.04 -19.56 -14.57
N HIS A 131 3.64 -20.71 -14.07
CA HIS A 131 3.19 -21.84 -14.87
C HIS A 131 1.69 -21.79 -15.20
N LYS A 132 0.91 -20.93 -14.52
CA LYS A 132 -0.52 -20.74 -14.76
C LYS A 132 -0.82 -19.45 -15.51
N VAL A 133 -0.10 -18.38 -15.22
CA VAL A 133 -0.31 -17.06 -15.82
C VAL A 133 0.96 -16.60 -16.54
N ARG A 134 0.78 -15.73 -17.56
CA ARG A 134 1.93 -15.09 -18.21
C ARG A 134 2.43 -13.96 -17.32
N GLY A 135 3.68 -14.06 -16.88
CA GLY A 135 4.33 -13.05 -16.03
C GLY A 135 5.27 -13.67 -15.01
N GLU A 136 5.69 -12.86 -14.09
CA GLU A 136 6.43 -13.22 -12.89
C GLU A 136 5.48 -13.74 -11.81
N GLY A 137 6.04 -14.36 -10.75
CA GLY A 137 5.25 -14.80 -9.61
C GLY A 137 4.89 -13.62 -8.70
N HIS A 138 3.68 -13.64 -8.17
CA HIS A 138 3.23 -12.65 -7.20
C HIS A 138 2.29 -13.28 -6.17
N PHE A 139 2.32 -12.71 -4.97
CA PHE A 139 1.28 -12.84 -3.97
C PHE A 139 0.58 -11.50 -3.82
N ALA A 140 -0.73 -11.50 -3.58
CA ALA A 140 -1.44 -10.29 -3.18
C ALA A 140 -2.65 -10.60 -2.31
N VAL A 141 -2.98 -9.65 -1.44
CA VAL A 141 -4.18 -9.69 -0.62
C VAL A 141 -4.77 -8.29 -0.46
N ARG A 142 -6.09 -8.22 -0.47
CA ARG A 142 -6.84 -7.01 -0.21
C ARG A 142 -7.46 -7.07 1.18
N LEU A 143 -7.11 -6.10 2.00
CA LEU A 143 -7.50 -5.99 3.40
C LEU A 143 -8.39 -4.77 3.59
N LYS A 144 -9.50 -4.94 4.28
CA LYS A 144 -10.43 -3.87 4.62
C LYS A 144 -10.39 -3.60 6.11
N LYS A 145 -10.14 -2.35 6.49
CA LYS A 145 -10.27 -1.91 7.87
C LYS A 145 -11.74 -1.69 8.22
N GLN A 146 -12.16 -2.07 9.41
CA GLN A 146 -13.54 -1.83 9.88
C GLN A 146 -13.88 -0.34 9.83
N ASP A 147 -15.17 -0.06 9.56
CA ASP A 147 -15.68 1.29 9.61
C ASP A 147 -15.62 1.84 11.05
N GLY A 148 -15.38 3.13 11.18
CA GLY A 148 -15.28 3.79 12.46
C GLY A 148 -15.10 5.30 12.28
N GLU A 149 -15.22 6.02 13.36
CA GLU A 149 -14.89 7.45 13.34
C GLU A 149 -13.36 7.61 13.38
N PRO A 150 -12.79 8.41 12.48
CA PRO A 150 -11.38 8.71 12.54
C PRO A 150 -11.07 9.42 13.86
N PRO A 151 -9.93 9.17 14.51
CA PRO A 151 -9.55 9.86 15.72
C PRO A 151 -9.57 11.37 15.49
N ILE A 152 -10.12 12.12 16.45
CA ILE A 152 -10.27 13.58 16.37
C ILE A 152 -8.88 14.19 16.13
N GLN A 153 -8.57 14.48 14.89
CA GLN A 153 -7.38 15.23 14.56
C GLN A 153 -7.59 16.67 15.03
N LYS A 154 -6.79 17.12 15.99
CA LYS A 154 -6.76 18.55 16.33
C LYS A 154 -6.48 19.31 15.04
N LYS A 155 -7.44 20.17 14.63
CA LYS A 155 -7.27 21.02 13.45
C LYS A 155 -5.95 21.77 13.60
N LYS A 156 -4.92 21.34 12.88
CA LYS A 156 -3.68 22.12 12.75
C LYS A 156 -4.06 23.41 12.07
N LYS A 157 -3.54 24.54 12.59
CA LYS A 157 -3.73 25.85 11.95
C LYS A 157 -3.39 25.74 10.48
N LYS A 158 -4.24 26.33 9.62
CA LYS A 158 -3.95 26.45 8.17
C LYS A 158 -2.54 27.01 8.05
N SER A 159 -1.68 26.30 7.34
CA SER A 159 -0.32 26.76 7.09
C SER A 159 -0.39 28.04 6.26
N SER A 160 0.26 29.08 6.74
CA SER A 160 0.63 30.25 5.94
C SER A 160 1.98 29.96 5.26
N GLY A 161 2.08 28.83 4.55
CA GLY A 161 3.33 28.35 3.98
C GLY A 161 3.84 29.28 2.87
N LYS A 162 5.13 29.53 2.85
CA LYS A 162 5.84 30.28 1.81
C LYS A 162 5.74 29.68 0.40
N ASN A 163 5.23 28.45 0.29
CA ASN A 163 5.20 27.67 -0.94
C ASN A 163 3.81 27.57 -1.59
N ILE A 164 2.83 28.33 -1.10
CA ILE A 164 1.47 28.33 -1.68
C ILE A 164 1.41 29.27 -2.87
N LEU A 165 0.79 28.81 -3.95
CA LEU A 165 0.55 29.61 -5.15
C LEU A 165 -0.21 30.90 -4.82
N SER A 166 0.33 32.04 -5.20
CA SER A 166 -0.36 33.31 -5.12
C SER A 166 -1.57 33.36 -6.07
N LYS A 167 -2.50 34.31 -5.85
CA LYS A 167 -3.66 34.45 -6.74
C LYS A 167 -3.28 34.74 -8.20
N SER A 168 -2.20 35.50 -8.42
CA SER A 168 -1.72 35.83 -9.77
C SER A 168 -1.10 34.59 -10.47
N GLU A 169 -0.28 33.84 -9.76
CA GLU A 169 0.31 32.60 -10.29
C GLU A 169 -0.75 31.55 -10.57
N ARG A 170 -1.76 31.42 -9.68
CA ARG A 170 -2.90 30.54 -9.91
C ARG A 170 -3.62 30.89 -11.22
N LYS A 171 -3.87 32.19 -11.46
CA LYS A 171 -4.53 32.60 -12.69
C LYS A 171 -3.70 32.22 -13.91
N GLN A 172 -2.38 32.47 -13.89
CA GLN A 172 -1.48 32.07 -14.98
C GLN A 172 -1.49 30.58 -15.21
N PHE A 173 -1.52 29.78 -14.14
CA PHE A 173 -1.60 28.32 -14.23
C PHE A 173 -2.93 27.85 -14.85
N ILE A 174 -4.06 28.42 -14.41
CA ILE A 174 -5.39 28.08 -14.96
C ILE A 174 -5.47 28.50 -16.44
N ASP A 175 -4.99 29.69 -16.79
CA ASP A 175 -4.93 30.15 -18.18
C ASP A 175 -4.10 29.18 -19.05
N PHE A 176 -2.97 28.70 -18.54
CA PHE A 176 -2.11 27.72 -19.21
C PHE A 176 -2.81 26.36 -19.40
N ILE A 177 -3.40 25.76 -18.34
CA ILE A 177 -4.05 24.46 -18.47
C ILE A 177 -5.31 24.52 -19.33
N SER A 178 -5.98 25.67 -19.45
CA SER A 178 -7.16 25.85 -20.30
C SER A 178 -6.88 25.61 -21.80
N GLU A 179 -5.62 25.66 -22.20
CA GLU A 179 -5.20 25.33 -23.57
C GLU A 179 -5.24 23.81 -23.84
N PHE A 180 -5.19 22.99 -22.78
CA PHE A 180 -5.07 21.53 -22.88
C PHE A 180 -6.28 20.77 -22.31
N VAL A 181 -7.06 21.42 -21.45
CA VAL A 181 -8.20 20.82 -20.74
C VAL A 181 -9.45 21.66 -20.96
N SER A 182 -10.51 21.03 -21.46
CA SER A 182 -11.77 21.71 -21.77
C SER A 182 -12.57 22.15 -20.55
N GLU A 183 -12.36 21.52 -19.39
CA GLU A 183 -13.03 21.86 -18.12
C GLU A 183 -11.99 22.16 -17.03
N THR A 184 -11.83 23.44 -16.69
CA THR A 184 -10.86 23.89 -15.70
C THR A 184 -11.41 23.96 -14.27
N ASN A 185 -12.73 23.85 -14.09
CA ASN A 185 -13.40 23.95 -12.78
C ASN A 185 -12.82 23.00 -11.72
N ASP A 186 -12.39 21.81 -12.14
CA ASP A 186 -11.78 20.82 -11.26
C ASP A 186 -10.41 21.25 -10.71
N TYR A 187 -9.81 22.29 -11.27
CA TYR A 187 -8.48 22.80 -10.92
C TYR A 187 -8.53 24.15 -10.17
N GLU A 188 -9.61 24.92 -10.32
CA GLU A 188 -9.67 26.31 -9.83
C GLU A 188 -9.59 26.43 -8.31
N ASP A 189 -10.27 25.52 -7.58
CA ASP A 189 -10.36 25.55 -6.12
C ASP A 189 -9.37 24.61 -5.41
N LYS A 190 -8.44 23.99 -6.13
CA LYS A 190 -7.45 23.09 -5.53
C LYS A 190 -6.33 23.85 -4.84
N ARG A 191 -5.71 23.19 -3.86
CA ARG A 191 -4.49 23.68 -3.19
C ARG A 191 -3.28 23.30 -4.02
N TYR A 192 -2.41 24.27 -4.28
CA TYR A 192 -1.16 24.08 -5.00
C TYR A 192 0.01 24.53 -4.14
N GLU A 193 1.07 23.73 -4.13
CA GLU A 193 2.32 24.02 -3.41
C GLU A 193 3.53 23.76 -4.29
N TYR A 194 4.57 24.59 -4.12
CA TYR A 194 5.87 24.36 -4.74
C TYR A 194 6.74 23.45 -3.89
N PHE A 195 7.35 22.47 -4.53
CA PHE A 195 8.44 21.65 -3.98
C PHE A 195 9.64 21.80 -4.90
N GLY A 196 10.63 22.61 -4.50
CA GLY A 196 11.69 23.06 -5.39
C GLY A 196 11.11 23.91 -6.53
N ASP A 197 11.41 23.54 -7.77
CA ASP A 197 10.96 24.23 -8.98
C ASP A 197 9.66 23.61 -9.56
N GLU A 198 9.09 22.62 -8.92
CA GLU A 198 7.91 21.91 -9.40
C GLU A 198 6.65 22.32 -8.64
N LEU A 199 5.53 22.40 -9.36
CA LEU A 199 4.21 22.74 -8.83
C LEU A 199 3.38 21.45 -8.66
N TYR A 200 2.88 21.23 -7.44
CA TYR A 200 2.05 20.08 -7.09
C TYR A 200 0.64 20.52 -6.69
N MET A 201 -0.35 19.78 -7.19
CA MET A 201 -1.70 19.84 -6.66
C MET A 201 -1.75 18.91 -5.44
N VAL A 202 -2.03 19.48 -4.28
CA VAL A 202 -2.06 18.74 -3.01
C VAL A 202 -3.46 18.69 -2.41
N PRO A 203 -3.86 17.63 -1.71
CA PRO A 203 -5.12 17.56 -1.00
C PRO A 203 -5.24 18.73 0.01
N GLU A 204 -6.43 19.30 0.18
CA GLU A 204 -6.64 20.39 1.16
C GLU A 204 -6.22 20.01 2.58
N GLN A 205 -6.38 18.73 2.92
CA GLN A 205 -6.07 18.17 4.24
C GLN A 205 -4.60 17.76 4.39
N MET A 206 -3.78 17.97 3.33
CA MET A 206 -2.37 17.60 3.36
C MET A 206 -1.69 18.24 4.57
N PRO A 207 -1.09 17.46 5.49
CA PRO A 207 -0.33 18.03 6.61
C PRO A 207 0.91 18.75 6.08
N GLU A 208 1.38 19.78 6.81
CA GLU A 208 2.68 20.39 6.51
C GLU A 208 3.77 19.32 6.66
N LEU A 209 4.41 19.01 5.56
CA LEU A 209 5.63 18.23 5.56
C LEU A 209 6.75 19.16 6.04
N LYS A 210 7.03 19.15 7.34
CA LYS A 210 8.27 19.73 7.84
C LYS A 210 9.37 18.87 7.26
N GLU A 211 10.21 19.49 6.43
CA GLU A 211 11.40 18.93 5.78
C GLU A 211 11.55 17.42 6.00
N CYS A 212 10.91 16.62 5.13
CA CYS A 212 11.32 15.23 5.02
C CYS A 212 12.76 15.29 4.55
N ASP A 213 13.68 14.78 5.36
CA ASP A 213 15.06 14.54 4.95
C ASP A 213 15.01 13.75 3.64
N THR A 214 15.22 14.42 2.52
CA THR A 214 15.40 13.81 1.20
C THR A 214 16.85 13.37 1.00
N SER A 215 17.60 13.24 2.10
CA SER A 215 18.97 12.70 2.12
C SER A 215 18.90 11.18 2.37
N GLY A 216 18.70 10.41 1.30
CA GLY A 216 18.75 8.96 1.30
C GLY A 216 18.87 8.46 -0.12
#